data_ee755170a88a5f4cb1d3453b5adf01ab
#
_entry.id   ee755170a88a5f4cb1d3453b5adf01ab
#
_cell.length_a   1.000
_cell.length_b   1.000
_cell.length_c   1.000
_cell.angle_alpha   90.00
_cell.angle_beta   90.00
_cell.angle_gamma   90.00
#
_symmetry.space_group_name_H-M   'P 1'
#
loop_
_entity.id
_entity.type
_entity.pdbx_description
1 polymer ?
#
loop_
_entity_poly.entity_id
_entity_poly.type
_entity_poly.pdbx_seq_one_letter_code
_entity_poly.pdbx_strand_id
1 'polypeptide(L)'
;MANLKRNMIELIKNPEEVAQGAEVEIEKIWTPAFISLDVTYEAMDLMDKLEADEEMSGKEVLDLLLDFVGNKMYNGQVTVDDLRKRLHAPDAIKTLQEQVLFIAQGQQSDATKSFLEKKR
;
A
#
# COMPACT_ATOMS: atom_id res chain seq x y z
N MET A 1 -4.76 -22.80 -15.20
CA MET A 1 -5.07 -21.37 -15.12
C MET A 1 -3.86 -20.60 -14.62
N ALA A 2 -3.55 -19.50 -15.30
CA ALA A 2 -2.44 -18.65 -14.86
C ALA A 2 -2.90 -17.76 -13.68
N ASN A 3 -2.07 -17.70 -12.66
CA ASN A 3 -2.29 -16.78 -11.55
C ASN A 3 -1.53 -15.49 -11.84
N LEU A 4 -2.24 -14.37 -11.76
CA LEU A 4 -1.63 -13.07 -11.97
C LEU A 4 -0.84 -12.64 -10.73
N LYS A 5 0.21 -11.89 -10.96
CA LYS A 5 1.04 -11.35 -9.87
C LYS A 5 0.22 -10.43 -8.97
N ARG A 6 0.34 -10.61 -7.68
CA ARG A 6 -0.35 -9.80 -6.70
C ARG A 6 0.62 -9.28 -5.65
N ASN A 7 0.25 -8.21 -5.01
CA ASN A 7 0.97 -7.68 -3.87
C ASN A 7 0.03 -7.65 -2.67
N MET A 8 0.58 -7.46 -1.48
CA MET A 8 -0.27 -7.33 -0.30
C MET A 8 0.17 -6.14 0.53
N ILE A 9 -0.74 -5.68 1.38
CA ILE A 9 -0.43 -4.68 2.40
C ILE A 9 -0.80 -5.28 3.75
N GLU A 10 0.05 -5.07 4.74
CA GLU A 10 -0.18 -5.54 6.10
C GLU A 10 -0.65 -4.40 6.97
N LEU A 11 -1.80 -4.57 7.58
CA LEU A 11 -2.39 -3.58 8.48
C LEU A 11 -2.50 -4.18 9.87
N ILE A 12 -2.44 -3.32 10.89
CA ILE A 12 -2.70 -3.74 12.26
C ILE A 12 -4.21 -3.99 12.39
N LYS A 13 -4.56 -5.21 12.76
CA LYS A 13 -5.96 -5.60 12.88
C LYS A 13 -6.61 -5.01 14.14
N ASN A 14 -5.83 -4.86 15.21
CA ASN A 14 -6.32 -4.49 16.54
C ASN A 14 -5.62 -3.28 17.15
N PRO A 15 -5.62 -2.11 16.44
CA PRO A 15 -4.83 -0.96 16.90
C PRO A 15 -5.22 -0.45 18.28
N GLU A 16 -6.50 -0.46 18.63
CA GLU A 16 -6.95 0.01 19.94
C GLU A 16 -6.49 -0.91 21.08
N GLU A 17 -6.53 -2.21 20.84
CA GLU A 17 -6.08 -3.20 21.82
C GLU A 17 -4.57 -3.14 22.01
N VAL A 18 -3.83 -2.95 20.91
CA VAL A 18 -2.37 -2.81 20.97
C VAL A 18 -1.98 -1.58 21.79
N ALA A 19 -2.72 -0.50 21.63
CA ALA A 19 -2.49 0.71 22.45
C ALA A 19 -2.70 0.46 23.93
N GLN A 20 -3.48 -0.58 24.29
CA GLN A 20 -3.72 -0.98 25.66
C GLN A 20 -2.81 -2.11 26.14
N GLY A 21 -1.81 -2.48 25.32
CA GLY A 21 -0.82 -3.48 25.69
C GLY A 21 -1.03 -4.87 25.13
N ALA A 22 -2.03 -5.08 24.29
CA ALA A 22 -2.26 -6.38 23.67
C ALA A 22 -1.22 -6.66 22.58
N GLU A 23 -1.06 -7.94 22.23
CA GLU A 23 -0.18 -8.33 21.13
C GLU A 23 -0.71 -7.82 19.79
N VAL A 24 0.22 -7.52 18.88
CA VAL A 24 -0.11 -7.03 17.55
C VAL A 24 -0.66 -8.17 16.69
N GLU A 25 -1.84 -7.97 16.13
CA GLU A 25 -2.40 -8.87 15.14
C GLU A 25 -2.33 -8.19 13.77
N ILE A 26 -1.87 -8.94 12.76
CA ILE A 26 -1.68 -8.43 11.40
C ILE A 26 -2.78 -8.96 10.48
N GLU A 27 -3.40 -8.07 9.74
CA GLU A 27 -4.31 -8.44 8.66
C GLU A 27 -3.60 -8.23 7.33
N LYS A 28 -3.55 -9.29 6.51
CA LYS A 28 -2.96 -9.22 5.17
C LYS A 28 -4.07 -9.02 4.15
N ILE A 29 -3.97 -7.94 3.40
CA ILE A 29 -4.96 -7.62 2.36
C ILE A 29 -4.26 -7.66 1.01
N TRP A 30 -4.76 -8.49 0.11
CA TRP A 30 -4.18 -8.65 -1.21
C TRP A 30 -4.79 -7.70 -2.21
N THR A 31 -3.99 -7.28 -3.20
CA THR A 31 -4.49 -6.50 -4.33
C THR A 31 -5.60 -7.29 -5.04
N PRO A 32 -6.48 -6.61 -5.78
CA PRO A 32 -7.45 -7.32 -6.62
C PRO A 32 -6.74 -8.34 -7.53
N ALA A 33 -7.45 -9.39 -7.92
CA ALA A 33 -6.87 -10.44 -8.76
C ALA A 33 -6.36 -9.90 -10.11
N PHE A 34 -6.99 -8.84 -10.60
CA PHE A 34 -6.60 -8.17 -11.84
C PHE A 34 -6.59 -6.66 -11.61
N ILE A 35 -5.53 -6.00 -12.07
CA ILE A 35 -5.41 -4.54 -12.04
C ILE A 35 -5.12 -4.11 -13.48
N SER A 36 -5.95 -3.23 -14.03
CA SER A 36 -5.79 -2.80 -15.42
C SER A 36 -4.56 -1.91 -15.58
N LEU A 37 -4.04 -1.86 -16.80
CA LEU A 37 -2.90 -1.01 -17.14
C LEU A 37 -3.20 0.48 -16.89
N ASP A 38 -4.46 0.89 -16.94
CA ASP A 38 -4.84 2.27 -16.65
C ASP A 38 -4.34 2.73 -15.27
N VAL A 39 -4.33 1.83 -14.30
CA VAL A 39 -3.84 2.16 -12.95
C VAL A 39 -2.35 2.44 -12.97
N THR A 40 -1.59 1.80 -13.86
CA THR A 40 -0.17 2.08 -14.03
C THR A 40 0.07 3.52 -14.52
N TYR A 41 -0.76 3.99 -15.46
CA TYR A 41 -0.66 5.40 -15.91
C TYR A 41 -0.89 6.35 -14.73
N GLU A 42 -1.87 6.07 -13.88
CA GLU A 42 -2.13 6.88 -12.71
C GLU A 42 -0.97 6.86 -11.71
N ALA A 43 -0.31 5.70 -11.55
CA ALA A 43 0.87 5.58 -10.69
C ALA A 43 2.03 6.41 -11.24
N MET A 44 2.25 6.37 -12.55
CA MET A 44 3.31 7.16 -13.19
C MET A 44 3.04 8.65 -13.06
N ASP A 45 1.80 9.08 -13.26
CA ASP A 45 1.41 10.48 -13.08
C ASP A 45 1.67 10.93 -11.65
N LEU A 46 1.36 10.09 -10.68
CA LEU A 46 1.61 10.39 -9.27
C LEU A 46 3.11 10.56 -9.00
N MET A 47 3.93 9.62 -9.51
CA MET A 47 5.37 9.68 -9.31
C MET A 47 5.97 10.93 -9.93
N ASP A 48 5.54 11.27 -11.15
CA ASP A 48 5.98 12.50 -11.84
C ASP A 48 5.62 13.74 -11.04
N LYS A 49 4.41 13.78 -10.50
CA LYS A 49 3.95 14.90 -9.70
C LYS A 49 4.78 15.05 -8.42
N LEU A 50 5.10 13.95 -7.77
CA LEU A 50 5.91 13.97 -6.56
C LEU A 50 7.34 14.44 -6.82
N GLU A 51 7.89 14.10 -7.97
CA GLU A 51 9.25 14.52 -8.35
C GLU A 51 9.30 15.99 -8.82
N ALA A 52 8.25 16.43 -9.52
CA ALA A 52 8.23 17.76 -10.13
C ALA A 52 7.97 18.88 -9.13
N ASP A 53 7.21 18.62 -8.07
CA ASP A 53 6.81 19.64 -7.10
C ASP A 53 7.62 19.52 -5.81
N GLU A 54 8.78 20.19 -5.79
CA GLU A 54 9.68 20.18 -4.63
C GLU A 54 9.10 20.96 -3.44
N GLU A 55 8.09 21.81 -3.67
CA GLU A 55 7.46 22.58 -2.62
C GLU A 55 6.32 21.86 -1.93
N MET A 56 5.97 20.67 -2.41
CA MET A 56 4.90 19.89 -1.83
C MET A 56 5.26 19.48 -0.40
N SER A 57 4.35 19.73 0.56
CA SER A 57 4.58 19.35 1.95
C SER A 57 4.52 17.82 2.11
N GLY A 58 5.15 17.33 3.18
CA GLY A 58 5.09 15.91 3.51
C GLY A 58 3.67 15.41 3.66
N LYS A 59 2.79 16.24 4.22
CA LYS A 59 1.39 15.89 4.39
C LYS A 59 0.67 15.74 3.03
N GLU A 60 0.95 16.63 2.09
CA GLU A 60 0.38 16.53 0.74
C GLU A 60 0.85 15.28 0.02
N VAL A 61 2.14 14.95 0.14
CA VAL A 61 2.70 13.71 -0.40
C VAL A 61 1.96 12.51 0.17
N LEU A 62 1.80 12.48 1.49
CA LEU A 62 1.14 11.39 2.18
C LEU A 62 -0.32 11.25 1.74
N ASP A 63 -1.04 12.37 1.62
CA ASP A 63 -2.44 12.35 1.18
C ASP A 63 -2.59 11.77 -0.23
N LEU A 64 -1.66 12.11 -1.13
CA LEU A 64 -1.67 11.57 -2.49
C LEU A 64 -1.39 10.08 -2.52
N LEU A 65 -0.44 9.61 -1.70
CA LEU A 65 -0.14 8.19 -1.59
C LEU A 65 -1.33 7.41 -1.04
N LEU A 66 -1.97 7.95 0.01
CA LEU A 66 -3.14 7.32 0.61
C LEU A 66 -4.30 7.20 -0.38
N ASP A 67 -4.57 8.28 -1.12
CA ASP A 67 -5.63 8.28 -2.12
C ASP A 67 -5.37 7.23 -3.20
N PHE A 68 -4.15 7.18 -3.71
CA PHE A 68 -3.81 6.22 -4.75
C PHE A 68 -3.96 4.78 -4.26
N VAL A 69 -3.35 4.46 -3.12
CA VAL A 69 -3.36 3.09 -2.60
C VAL A 69 -4.78 2.64 -2.24
N GLY A 70 -5.52 3.48 -1.50
CA GLY A 70 -6.85 3.12 -1.04
C GLY A 70 -7.90 3.09 -2.15
N ASN A 71 -7.96 4.15 -2.95
CA ASN A 71 -9.04 4.33 -3.92
C ASN A 71 -8.74 3.76 -5.30
N LYS A 72 -7.48 3.77 -5.72
CA LYS A 72 -7.12 3.34 -7.09
C LYS A 72 -6.60 1.91 -7.12
N MET A 73 -5.69 1.57 -6.22
CA MET A 73 -5.00 0.29 -6.25
C MET A 73 -5.83 -0.85 -5.64
N TYR A 74 -6.35 -0.65 -4.44
CA TYR A 74 -7.12 -1.68 -3.73
C TYR A 74 -8.62 -1.59 -4.00
N ASN A 75 -9.06 -0.54 -4.68
CA ASN A 75 -10.41 -0.39 -5.19
C ASN A 75 -11.51 -0.64 -4.13
N GLY A 76 -11.34 -0.03 -2.96
CA GLY A 76 -12.33 -0.12 -1.89
C GLY A 76 -12.19 -1.27 -0.93
N GLN A 77 -11.29 -2.21 -1.18
CA GLN A 77 -11.02 -3.28 -0.20
C GLN A 77 -10.35 -2.73 1.05
N VAL A 78 -9.61 -1.64 0.88
CA VAL A 78 -8.97 -0.89 1.95
C VAL A 78 -9.33 0.56 1.76
N THR A 79 -9.84 1.23 2.79
CA THR A 79 -10.17 2.64 2.70
C THR A 79 -8.99 3.50 3.13
N VAL A 80 -9.01 4.78 2.73
CA VAL A 80 -8.01 5.74 3.19
C VAL A 80 -8.02 5.83 4.72
N ASP A 81 -9.20 5.77 5.32
CA ASP A 81 -9.33 5.80 6.78
C ASP A 81 -8.65 4.59 7.44
N ASP A 82 -8.83 3.40 6.87
CA ASP A 82 -8.15 2.19 7.36
C ASP A 82 -6.63 2.37 7.31
N LEU A 83 -6.12 2.88 6.20
CA LEU A 83 -4.68 3.11 6.06
C LEU A 83 -4.16 4.10 7.09
N ARG A 84 -4.90 5.18 7.32
CA ARG A 84 -4.49 6.21 8.28
C ARG A 84 -4.47 5.71 9.72
N LYS A 85 -5.38 4.81 10.07
CA LYS A 85 -5.53 4.34 11.45
C LYS A 85 -4.80 3.05 11.75
N ARG A 86 -4.53 2.25 10.72
CA ARG A 86 -4.03 0.89 10.91
C ARG A 86 -2.62 0.64 10.39
N LEU A 87 -1.99 1.62 9.74
CA LEU A 87 -0.57 1.55 9.39
C LEU A 87 0.24 2.08 10.56
N HIS A 88 1.33 1.35 10.89
CA HIS A 88 2.26 1.82 11.92
C HIS A 88 3.01 3.04 11.38
N ALA A 89 2.91 4.17 12.05
CA ALA A 89 3.39 5.45 11.54
C ALA A 89 4.85 5.45 11.05
N PRO A 90 5.80 4.87 11.81
CA PRO A 90 7.21 4.89 11.36
C PRO A 90 7.46 4.21 10.02
N ASP A 91 6.63 3.25 9.64
CA ASP A 91 6.80 2.46 8.42
C ASP A 91 5.85 2.87 7.30
N ALA A 92 4.91 3.79 7.58
CA ALA A 92 3.79 4.06 6.69
C ALA A 92 4.22 4.56 5.30
N ILE A 93 5.11 5.55 5.24
CA ILE A 93 5.53 6.13 3.96
C ILE A 93 6.21 5.09 3.10
N LYS A 94 7.12 4.30 3.68
CA LYS A 94 7.81 3.24 2.94
C LYS A 94 6.80 2.20 2.43
N THR A 95 5.87 1.79 3.27
CA THR A 95 4.85 0.82 2.90
C THR A 95 4.02 1.31 1.72
N LEU A 96 3.56 2.57 1.77
CA LEU A 96 2.77 3.15 0.69
C LEU A 96 3.58 3.29 -0.60
N GLN A 97 4.84 3.71 -0.50
CA GLN A 97 5.71 3.82 -1.66
C GLN A 97 5.93 2.46 -2.32
N GLU A 98 6.13 1.40 -1.54
CA GLU A 98 6.28 0.06 -2.09
C GLU A 98 5.02 -0.39 -2.84
N GLN A 99 3.84 0.00 -2.37
CA GLN A 99 2.59 -0.30 -3.08
C GLN A 99 2.55 0.38 -4.45
N VAL A 100 2.92 1.64 -4.51
CA VAL A 100 2.96 2.38 -5.77
C VAL A 100 3.97 1.74 -6.74
N LEU A 101 5.14 1.33 -6.24
CA LEU A 101 6.17 0.69 -7.07
C LEU A 101 5.69 -0.64 -7.62
N PHE A 102 4.87 -1.38 -6.90
CA PHE A 102 4.28 -2.61 -7.43
C PHE A 102 3.47 -2.32 -8.69
N ILE A 103 2.68 -1.27 -8.68
CA ILE A 103 1.88 -0.88 -9.84
C ILE A 103 2.75 -0.33 -10.96
N ALA A 104 3.66 0.60 -10.63
CA ALA A 104 4.46 1.30 -11.64
C ALA A 104 5.53 0.42 -12.28
N GLN A 105 6.11 -0.52 -11.54
CA GLN A 105 7.25 -1.31 -11.99
C GLN A 105 7.06 -2.82 -11.84
N GLY A 106 5.93 -3.26 -11.32
CA GLY A 106 5.67 -4.68 -11.09
C GLY A 106 6.50 -5.30 -9.98
N GLN A 107 7.06 -4.47 -9.10
CA GLN A 107 7.96 -4.91 -8.05
C GLN A 107 7.18 -5.19 -6.76
N GLN A 108 7.12 -6.45 -6.34
CA GLN A 108 6.45 -6.83 -5.09
C GLN A 108 7.17 -6.25 -3.88
N SER A 109 6.40 -5.91 -2.84
CA SER A 109 6.95 -5.42 -1.58
C SER A 109 7.75 -6.50 -0.86
N ASP A 110 8.64 -6.09 0.05
CA ASP A 110 9.45 -7.03 0.84
C ASP A 110 8.56 -7.97 1.66
N ALA A 111 7.48 -7.45 2.23
CA ALA A 111 6.55 -8.27 3.00
C ALA A 111 5.91 -9.37 2.12
N THR A 112 5.52 -9.02 0.89
CA THR A 112 4.96 -9.98 -0.06
C THR A 112 5.98 -11.04 -0.43
N LYS A 113 7.21 -10.62 -0.75
CA LYS A 113 8.29 -11.55 -1.11
C LYS A 113 8.59 -12.52 0.02
N SER A 114 8.71 -12.02 1.23
CA SER A 114 8.99 -12.85 2.40
C SER A 114 7.88 -13.86 2.65
N PHE A 115 6.63 -13.43 2.54
CA PHE A 115 5.49 -14.31 2.71
C PHE A 115 5.50 -15.45 1.68
N LEU A 116 5.74 -15.12 0.41
CA LEU A 116 5.75 -16.11 -0.66
C LEU A 116 6.93 -17.09 -0.52
N GLU A 117 8.09 -16.61 -0.05
CA GLU A 117 9.24 -17.48 0.20
C GLU A 117 8.94 -18.51 1.29
N LYS A 118 8.24 -18.11 2.34
CA LYS A 118 7.90 -19.00 3.45
C LYS A 118 6.90 -20.08 3.05
N LYS A 119 6.17 -19.87 1.97
CA LYS A 119 5.19 -20.85 1.47
C LYS A 119 5.78 -21.94 0.60
N ARG A 120 7.02 -21.79 0.18
CA ARG A 120 7.69 -22.78 -0.68
C ARG A 120 8.22 -23.96 0.12
#